data_581b2db4b90e1fecb6d86c2c235a45d4
#
_entry.id   581b2db4b90e1fecb6d86c2c235a45d4
#
_cell.length_a   1.000
_cell.length_b   1.000
_cell.length_c   1.000
_cell.angle_alpha   90.00
_cell.angle_beta   90.00
_cell.angle_gamma   90.00
#
_symmetry.space_group_name_H-M   'P 1'
#
loop_
_entity.id
_entity.type
_entity.pdbx_description
1 polymer ?
#
loop_
_entity_poly.entity_id
_entity_poly.type
_entity_poly.pdbx_seq_one_letter_code
_entity_poly.pdbx_strand_id
1 'polypeptide(L)'
;IMQPKAISVDNERASVEHLQMKTVPNLEMIARRLNLSQSTISRALNDYSDISKQTKKLVCNAANEMGYQPNIYARRLASGKSETVAYLMPAFEGENGNSFVGELISGMSSVLSESRWDLTVLSPATTEDEIALFQKIARNRHISGLVISRTLVNDPRFEILRNLQIPFITHGRSHSSEETAWIDVDN
;
A
#
# COMPACT_ATOMS: atom_id res chain seq x y z
N ILE A 1 3.95 -45.02 23.35
CA ILE A 1 3.28 -43.74 23.72
C ILE A 1 4.39 -42.83 24.23
N MET A 2 4.83 -41.93 23.38
CA MET A 2 5.89 -40.96 23.68
C MET A 2 5.22 -39.67 24.16
N GLN A 3 5.49 -39.26 25.40
CA GLN A 3 4.97 -37.95 25.90
C GLN A 3 5.80 -36.80 25.31
N PRO A 4 5.21 -35.70 24.91
CA PRO A 4 5.94 -34.51 24.45
C PRO A 4 6.64 -33.85 25.66
N LYS A 5 7.95 -33.59 25.53
CA LYS A 5 8.71 -32.75 26.46
C LYS A 5 8.18 -31.34 26.47
N ALA A 6 7.80 -30.87 27.63
CA ALA A 6 7.44 -29.46 27.84
C ALA A 6 8.66 -28.56 27.53
N ILE A 7 8.51 -27.65 26.59
CA ILE A 7 9.49 -26.60 26.31
C ILE A 7 9.37 -25.57 27.42
N SER A 8 10.47 -25.31 28.13
CA SER A 8 10.53 -24.35 29.23
C SER A 8 10.37 -22.94 28.71
N VAL A 9 9.28 -22.30 29.11
CA VAL A 9 8.88 -20.92 28.73
C VAL A 9 9.77 -19.85 29.38
N ASP A 10 10.60 -20.23 30.34
CA ASP A 10 11.40 -19.29 31.14
C ASP A 10 12.66 -18.78 30.39
N ASN A 11 13.10 -19.46 29.34
CA ASN A 11 14.29 -19.06 28.59
C ASN A 11 14.01 -18.05 27.46
N GLU A 12 12.76 -17.89 27.05
CA GLU A 12 12.36 -16.89 26.04
C GLU A 12 12.11 -15.49 26.64
N ARG A 13 11.70 -15.43 27.92
CA ARG A 13 11.48 -14.13 28.59
C ARG A 13 12.76 -13.34 28.82
N ALA A 14 13.88 -14.01 29.08
CA ALA A 14 15.19 -13.37 29.24
C ALA A 14 15.75 -12.78 27.94
N SER A 15 15.33 -13.29 26.78
CA SER A 15 15.78 -12.79 25.47
C SER A 15 15.00 -11.56 24.98
N VAL A 16 13.82 -11.30 25.53
CA VAL A 16 12.96 -10.17 25.14
C VAL A 16 13.28 -8.89 25.93
N GLU A 17 13.83 -9.03 27.14
CA GLU A 17 14.17 -7.87 28.00
C GLU A 17 15.42 -7.07 27.54
N HIS A 18 16.22 -7.60 26.58
CA HIS A 18 17.39 -6.91 26.04
C HIS A 18 17.18 -6.24 24.68
N LEU A 19 15.96 -6.22 24.14
CA LEU A 19 15.58 -5.30 23.09
C LEU A 19 15.45 -3.90 23.72
N GLN A 20 16.61 -3.25 23.96
CA GLN A 20 16.63 -1.79 24.12
C GLN A 20 15.81 -1.23 22.97
N MET A 21 14.67 -0.63 23.25
CA MET A 21 13.89 0.12 22.27
C MET A 21 14.81 1.24 21.77
N LYS A 22 15.58 0.96 20.72
CA LYS A 22 16.29 1.99 19.98
C LYS A 22 15.21 2.96 19.54
N THR A 23 15.22 4.14 20.11
CA THR A 23 14.27 5.20 19.76
C THR A 23 14.33 5.37 18.26
N VAL A 24 13.25 5.02 17.56
CA VAL A 24 13.20 5.15 16.09
C VAL A 24 13.38 6.62 15.77
N PRO A 25 14.40 6.98 14.97
CA PRO A 25 14.64 8.37 14.63
C PRO A 25 13.40 9.00 14.01
N ASN A 26 13.09 10.23 14.39
CA ASN A 26 11.94 10.96 13.87
C ASN A 26 12.35 12.37 13.38
N LEU A 27 11.43 13.04 12.69
CA LEU A 27 11.66 14.38 12.15
C LEU A 27 12.07 15.39 13.23
N GLU A 28 11.53 15.26 14.43
CA GLU A 28 11.84 16.15 15.54
C GLU A 28 13.30 16.03 15.98
N MET A 29 13.84 14.82 16.02
CA MET A 29 15.24 14.59 16.37
C MET A 29 16.20 15.22 15.36
N ILE A 30 15.90 15.12 14.06
CA ILE A 30 16.67 15.78 13.00
C ILE A 30 16.57 17.30 13.13
N ALA A 31 15.36 17.81 13.37
CA ALA A 31 15.09 19.22 13.54
C ALA A 31 15.90 19.81 14.70
N ARG A 32 15.90 19.13 15.84
CA ARG A 32 16.73 19.52 17.02
C ARG A 32 18.22 19.49 16.70
N ARG A 33 18.72 18.44 16.04
CA ARG A 33 20.13 18.28 15.69
C ARG A 33 20.64 19.40 14.78
N LEU A 34 19.81 19.81 13.81
CA LEU A 34 20.17 20.82 12.81
C LEU A 34 19.73 22.24 13.19
N ASN A 35 19.04 22.41 14.31
CA ASN A 35 18.42 23.67 14.73
C ASN A 35 17.51 24.27 13.64
N LEU A 36 16.71 23.42 12.99
CA LEU A 36 15.77 23.79 11.96
C LEU A 36 14.34 23.40 12.39
N SER A 37 13.32 24.00 11.77
CA SER A 37 11.94 23.60 12.03
C SER A 37 11.63 22.23 11.40
N GLN A 38 10.71 21.46 12.00
CA GLN A 38 10.27 20.18 11.43
C GLN A 38 9.69 20.35 10.02
N SER A 39 9.01 21.47 9.75
CA SER A 39 8.52 21.79 8.42
C SER A 39 9.65 21.98 7.40
N THR A 40 10.74 22.64 7.78
CA THR A 40 11.94 22.79 6.94
C THR A 40 12.57 21.43 6.64
N ILE A 41 12.71 20.57 7.65
CA ILE A 41 13.24 19.20 7.47
C ILE A 41 12.35 18.40 6.51
N SER A 42 11.02 18.41 6.74
CA SER A 42 10.06 17.71 5.88
C SER A 42 10.13 18.19 4.43
N ARG A 43 10.17 19.51 4.20
CA ARG A 43 10.24 20.09 2.85
C ARG A 43 11.59 19.79 2.18
N ALA A 44 12.68 19.78 2.91
CA ALA A 44 14.00 19.42 2.40
C ALA A 44 14.05 17.95 1.94
N LEU A 45 13.51 17.03 2.75
CA LEU A 45 13.44 15.59 2.44
C LEU A 45 12.50 15.25 1.26
N ASN A 46 11.49 16.08 1.04
CA ASN A 46 10.54 15.94 -0.09
C ASN A 46 10.91 16.81 -1.31
N ASP A 47 12.12 17.31 -1.36
CA ASP A 47 12.70 18.05 -2.51
C ASP A 47 11.93 19.30 -2.95
N TYR A 48 11.27 20.01 -2.04
CA TYR A 48 10.56 21.24 -2.35
C TYR A 48 11.50 22.30 -2.92
N SER A 49 11.02 23.03 -3.95
CA SER A 49 11.83 24.00 -4.71
C SER A 49 12.26 25.22 -3.92
N ASP A 50 11.53 25.57 -2.86
CA ASP A 50 11.83 26.72 -1.98
C ASP A 50 12.90 26.43 -0.92
N ILE A 51 13.40 25.20 -0.84
CA ILE A 51 14.52 24.84 0.05
C ILE A 51 15.80 24.79 -0.77
N SER A 52 16.84 25.47 -0.25
CA SER A 52 18.15 25.54 -0.92
C SER A 52 18.78 24.15 -1.07
N LYS A 53 19.55 23.94 -2.15
CA LYS A 53 20.30 22.70 -2.40
C LYS A 53 21.22 22.35 -1.22
N GLN A 54 21.81 23.35 -0.60
CA GLN A 54 22.70 23.19 0.56
C GLN A 54 21.95 22.66 1.78
N THR A 55 20.77 23.23 2.08
CA THR A 55 19.91 22.76 3.17
C THR A 55 19.41 21.35 2.92
N LYS A 56 18.97 21.02 1.69
CA LYS A 56 18.56 19.66 1.33
C LYS A 56 19.69 18.66 1.59
N LYS A 57 20.92 18.95 1.12
CA LYS A 57 22.08 18.08 1.34
C LYS A 57 22.38 17.88 2.82
N LEU A 58 22.35 18.96 3.62
CA LEU A 58 22.57 18.91 5.06
C LEU A 58 21.54 18.00 5.76
N VAL A 59 20.26 18.17 5.43
CA VAL A 59 19.16 17.38 6.01
C VAL A 59 19.24 15.92 5.59
N CYS A 60 19.51 15.62 4.31
CA CYS A 60 19.65 14.25 3.83
C CYS A 60 20.81 13.53 4.51
N ASN A 61 21.96 14.20 4.69
CA ASN A 61 23.10 13.61 5.38
C ASN A 61 22.78 13.30 6.85
N ALA A 62 22.16 14.24 7.57
CA ALA A 62 21.77 14.03 8.96
C ALA A 62 20.72 12.89 9.10
N ALA A 63 19.76 12.82 8.19
CA ALA A 63 18.77 11.73 8.15
C ALA A 63 19.44 10.36 7.96
N ASN A 64 20.37 10.25 7.01
CA ASN A 64 21.12 9.03 6.75
C ASN A 64 21.98 8.60 7.95
N GLU A 65 22.74 9.54 8.54
CA GLU A 65 23.58 9.29 9.72
C GLU A 65 22.78 8.83 10.93
N MET A 66 21.55 9.33 11.07
CA MET A 66 20.64 8.93 12.15
C MET A 66 19.86 7.66 11.84
N GLY A 67 19.96 7.12 10.63
CA GLY A 67 19.13 5.98 10.18
C GLY A 67 17.65 6.32 10.07
N TYR A 68 17.31 7.61 9.86
CA TYR A 68 15.94 8.04 9.70
C TYR A 68 15.41 7.61 8.32
N GLN A 69 14.29 6.94 8.35
CA GLN A 69 13.51 6.65 7.13
C GLN A 69 12.23 7.49 7.12
N PRO A 70 11.96 8.25 6.04
CA PRO A 70 10.72 9.00 5.93
C PRO A 70 9.52 8.08 6.12
N ASN A 71 8.60 8.45 7.01
CA ASN A 71 7.35 7.72 7.17
C ASN A 71 6.46 7.97 5.95
N ILE A 72 6.35 6.96 5.10
CA ILE A 72 5.56 7.01 3.86
C ILE A 72 4.09 7.35 4.15
N TYR A 73 3.53 6.81 5.24
CA TYR A 73 2.14 7.08 5.62
C TYR A 73 1.93 8.54 6.05
N ALA A 74 2.87 9.12 6.80
CA ALA A 74 2.81 10.53 7.17
C ALA A 74 2.94 11.44 5.92
N ARG A 75 3.79 11.07 4.95
CA ARG A 75 3.93 11.79 3.68
C ARG A 75 2.65 11.73 2.85
N ARG A 76 2.05 10.55 2.72
CA ARG A 76 0.77 10.33 2.01
C ARG A 76 -0.36 11.13 2.66
N LEU A 77 -0.45 11.13 3.98
CA LEU A 77 -1.43 11.92 4.72
C LEU A 77 -1.26 13.42 4.45
N ALA A 78 -0.03 13.92 4.47
CA ALA A 78 0.27 15.34 4.22
C ALA A 78 0.01 15.77 2.76
N SER A 79 0.24 14.87 1.79
CA SER A 79 0.01 15.15 0.36
C SER A 79 -1.44 14.92 -0.08
N GLY A 80 -2.23 14.22 0.73
CA GLY A 80 -3.59 13.78 0.37
C GLY A 80 -3.63 12.76 -0.77
N LYS A 81 -2.46 12.23 -1.19
CA LYS A 81 -2.35 11.24 -2.27
C LYS A 81 -2.04 9.87 -1.69
N SER A 82 -2.83 8.89 -2.07
CA SER A 82 -2.49 7.48 -1.85
C SER A 82 -1.61 6.99 -3.01
N GLU A 83 -0.55 6.27 -2.70
CA GLU A 83 0.29 5.58 -3.68
C GLU A 83 0.02 4.07 -3.58
N THR A 84 -1.27 3.70 -3.54
CA THR A 84 -1.73 2.33 -3.34
C THR A 84 -2.73 1.96 -4.41
N VAL A 85 -2.47 0.87 -5.11
CA VAL A 85 -3.43 0.18 -5.98
C VAL A 85 -3.99 -1.01 -5.23
N ALA A 86 -5.28 -1.26 -5.33
CA ALA A 86 -5.87 -2.47 -4.79
C ALA A 86 -6.26 -3.43 -5.91
N TYR A 87 -5.95 -4.70 -5.73
CA TYR A 87 -6.45 -5.79 -6.54
C TYR A 87 -7.64 -6.43 -5.82
N LEU A 88 -8.79 -6.39 -6.47
CA LEU A 88 -9.99 -7.06 -5.98
C LEU A 88 -9.96 -8.52 -6.40
N MET A 89 -9.59 -9.37 -5.44
CA MET A 89 -9.51 -10.80 -5.65
C MET A 89 -10.92 -11.38 -5.67
N PRO A 90 -11.31 -12.08 -6.75
CA PRO A 90 -12.62 -12.73 -6.80
C PRO A 90 -12.70 -13.84 -5.76
N ALA A 91 -13.90 -14.11 -5.24
CA ALA A 91 -14.15 -15.30 -4.43
C ALA A 91 -13.85 -16.55 -5.26
N PHE A 92 -12.98 -17.42 -4.74
CA PHE A 92 -12.62 -18.64 -5.45
C PHE A 92 -13.58 -19.78 -5.09
N GLU A 93 -14.22 -20.33 -6.10
CA GLU A 93 -14.85 -21.62 -6.04
C GLU A 93 -13.93 -22.62 -6.78
N GLY A 94 -13.09 -23.35 -6.04
CA GLY A 94 -12.26 -24.45 -6.55
C GLY A 94 -10.75 -24.18 -6.64
N GLU A 95 -9.97 -25.27 -6.79
CA GLU A 95 -8.49 -25.28 -6.66
C GLU A 95 -7.74 -24.71 -7.88
N ASN A 96 -8.35 -24.58 -9.06
CA ASN A 96 -7.67 -24.29 -10.32
C ASN A 96 -7.39 -22.80 -10.59
N GLY A 97 -7.85 -21.88 -9.73
CA GLY A 97 -7.67 -20.45 -9.93
C GLY A 97 -6.41 -19.84 -9.32
N ASN A 98 -5.70 -20.57 -8.47
CA ASN A 98 -4.66 -19.99 -7.62
C ASN A 98 -3.36 -19.65 -8.36
N SER A 99 -2.95 -20.43 -9.38
CA SER A 99 -1.69 -20.19 -10.09
C SER A 99 -1.70 -18.88 -10.87
N PHE A 100 -2.71 -18.67 -11.68
CA PHE A 100 -2.85 -17.46 -12.51
C PHE A 100 -2.93 -16.18 -11.67
N VAL A 101 -3.71 -16.21 -10.59
CA VAL A 101 -3.83 -15.05 -9.69
C VAL A 101 -2.51 -14.73 -9.00
N GLY A 102 -1.75 -15.76 -8.62
CA GLY A 102 -0.42 -15.60 -8.06
C GLY A 102 0.54 -14.89 -9.02
N GLU A 103 0.54 -15.29 -10.30
CA GLU A 103 1.35 -14.67 -11.36
C GLU A 103 0.92 -13.21 -11.63
N LEU A 104 -0.38 -12.95 -11.67
CA LEU A 104 -0.93 -11.61 -11.86
C LEU A 104 -0.52 -10.67 -10.70
N ILE A 105 -0.68 -11.13 -9.45
CA ILE A 105 -0.25 -10.37 -8.26
C ILE A 105 1.24 -10.11 -8.29
N SER A 106 2.05 -11.11 -8.63
CA SER A 106 3.50 -10.99 -8.73
C SER A 106 3.92 -9.96 -9.79
N GLY A 107 3.31 -10.01 -10.97
CA GLY A 107 3.56 -9.05 -12.05
C GLY A 107 3.18 -7.62 -11.66
N MET A 108 1.99 -7.43 -11.09
CA MET A 108 1.56 -6.11 -10.59
C MET A 108 2.50 -5.58 -9.50
N SER A 109 2.87 -6.43 -8.53
CA SER A 109 3.75 -6.05 -7.44
C SER A 109 5.13 -5.63 -7.92
N SER A 110 5.68 -6.33 -8.92
CA SER A 110 6.98 -5.99 -9.52
C SER A 110 6.97 -4.58 -10.11
N VAL A 111 5.99 -4.27 -10.95
CA VAL A 111 5.88 -2.96 -11.63
C VAL A 111 5.59 -1.84 -10.63
N LEU A 112 4.69 -2.07 -9.67
CA LEU A 112 4.32 -1.05 -8.68
C LEU A 112 5.49 -0.72 -7.75
N SER A 113 6.30 -1.71 -7.36
CA SER A 113 7.47 -1.47 -6.50
C SER A 113 8.54 -0.60 -7.15
N GLU A 114 8.75 -0.67 -8.46
CA GLU A 114 9.65 0.23 -9.19
C GLU A 114 9.22 1.70 -9.06
N SER A 115 7.92 1.94 -9.02
CA SER A 115 7.31 3.26 -8.85
C SER A 115 7.06 3.64 -7.38
N ARG A 116 7.46 2.80 -6.42
CA ARG A 116 7.21 2.95 -4.98
C ARG A 116 5.72 2.99 -4.61
N TRP A 117 4.90 2.32 -5.40
CA TRP A 117 3.49 2.12 -5.11
C TRP A 117 3.28 0.81 -4.37
N ASP A 118 2.30 0.76 -3.49
CA ASP A 118 1.91 -0.46 -2.79
C ASP A 118 0.79 -1.18 -3.54
N LEU A 119 0.81 -2.51 -3.50
CA LEU A 119 -0.30 -3.35 -3.91
C LEU A 119 -1.01 -3.88 -2.67
N THR A 120 -2.32 -3.65 -2.58
CA THR A 120 -3.18 -4.23 -1.55
C THR A 120 -4.13 -5.23 -2.20
N VAL A 121 -4.19 -6.45 -1.68
CA VAL A 121 -5.16 -7.46 -2.14
C VAL A 121 -6.37 -7.42 -1.23
N LEU A 122 -7.55 -7.28 -1.82
CA LEU A 122 -8.84 -7.22 -1.13
C LEU A 122 -9.67 -8.40 -1.58
N SER A 123 -10.21 -9.17 -0.63
CA SER A 123 -11.01 -10.36 -0.90
C SER A 123 -12.31 -10.29 -0.10
N PRO A 124 -13.34 -9.61 -0.62
CA PRO A 124 -14.68 -9.63 -0.01
C PRO A 124 -15.27 -11.04 -0.10
N ALA A 125 -15.99 -11.44 0.93
CA ALA A 125 -16.60 -12.76 0.98
C ALA A 125 -17.97 -12.81 0.25
N THR A 126 -18.68 -11.67 0.24
CA THR A 126 -20.01 -11.54 -0.40
C THR A 126 -20.08 -10.29 -1.29
N THR A 127 -21.12 -10.17 -2.08
CA THR A 127 -21.40 -8.96 -2.87
C THR A 127 -21.69 -7.76 -1.98
N GLU A 128 -22.37 -7.96 -0.86
CA GLU A 128 -22.63 -6.90 0.13
C GLU A 128 -21.34 -6.38 0.75
N ASP A 129 -20.39 -7.27 1.07
CA ASP A 129 -19.07 -6.90 1.57
C ASP A 129 -18.28 -6.12 0.51
N GLU A 130 -18.41 -6.49 -0.76
CA GLU A 130 -17.77 -5.79 -1.88
C GLU A 130 -18.29 -4.35 -2.03
N ILE A 131 -19.61 -4.16 -1.95
CA ILE A 131 -20.22 -2.83 -2.01
C ILE A 131 -19.79 -1.97 -0.79
N ALA A 132 -19.81 -2.54 0.41
CA ALA A 132 -19.35 -1.87 1.62
C ALA A 132 -17.88 -1.47 1.54
N LEU A 133 -17.06 -2.32 0.92
CA LEU A 133 -15.64 -2.05 0.65
C LEU A 133 -15.47 -0.85 -0.31
N PHE A 134 -16.21 -0.78 -1.41
CA PHE A 134 -16.17 0.35 -2.33
C PHE A 134 -16.55 1.66 -1.64
N GLN A 135 -17.59 1.66 -0.83
CA GLN A 135 -17.99 2.83 -0.05
C GLN A 135 -16.89 3.26 0.94
N LYS A 136 -16.20 2.31 1.56
CA LYS A 136 -15.08 2.58 2.47
C LYS A 136 -13.89 3.19 1.73
N ILE A 137 -13.55 2.67 0.53
CA ILE A 137 -12.48 3.19 -0.32
C ILE A 137 -12.78 4.64 -0.74
N ALA A 138 -14.00 4.90 -1.20
CA ALA A 138 -14.42 6.25 -1.63
C ALA A 138 -14.34 7.27 -0.49
N ARG A 139 -14.75 6.88 0.73
CA ARG A 139 -14.69 7.76 1.91
C ARG A 139 -13.27 8.05 2.37
N ASN A 140 -12.45 7.03 2.44
CA ASN A 140 -11.12 7.14 3.07
C ASN A 140 -10.02 7.58 2.10
N ARG A 141 -10.24 7.46 0.79
CA ARG A 141 -9.29 7.81 -0.28
C ARG A 141 -7.87 7.25 -0.07
N HIS A 142 -7.77 6.10 0.62
CA HIS A 142 -6.49 5.45 0.92
C HIS A 142 -6.01 4.51 -0.20
N ILE A 143 -6.82 4.37 -1.26
CA ILE A 143 -6.53 3.60 -2.48
C ILE A 143 -6.70 4.56 -3.65
N SER A 144 -5.72 4.60 -4.55
CA SER A 144 -5.72 5.45 -5.74
C SER A 144 -6.48 4.84 -6.91
N GLY A 145 -6.62 3.53 -6.94
CA GLY A 145 -7.35 2.83 -7.98
C GLY A 145 -7.49 1.34 -7.70
N LEU A 146 -8.38 0.71 -8.44
CA LEU A 146 -8.69 -0.72 -8.34
C LEU A 146 -8.32 -1.45 -9.62
N VAL A 147 -7.85 -2.68 -9.46
CA VAL A 147 -7.81 -3.69 -10.52
C VAL A 147 -8.88 -4.72 -10.21
N ILE A 148 -9.82 -4.92 -11.13
CA ILE A 148 -10.95 -5.85 -10.99
C ILE A 148 -10.74 -7.00 -11.97
N SER A 149 -10.89 -8.21 -11.51
CA SER A 149 -10.89 -9.41 -12.33
C SER A 149 -12.27 -10.07 -12.41
N ARG A 150 -12.40 -11.07 -13.29
CA ARG A 150 -13.65 -11.80 -13.53
C ARG A 150 -14.81 -10.86 -13.84
N THR A 151 -14.62 -10.02 -14.84
CA THR A 151 -15.66 -9.13 -15.33
C THR A 151 -16.83 -9.91 -15.90
N LEU A 152 -18.03 -9.42 -15.63
CA LEU A 152 -19.26 -9.93 -16.21
C LEU A 152 -19.58 -9.20 -17.53
N VAL A 153 -20.40 -9.82 -18.38
CA VAL A 153 -20.86 -9.20 -19.65
C VAL A 153 -21.48 -7.83 -19.40
N ASN A 154 -22.33 -7.71 -18.38
CA ASN A 154 -22.86 -6.44 -17.87
C ASN A 154 -22.51 -6.36 -16.40
N ASP A 155 -21.35 -5.79 -16.10
CA ASP A 155 -20.80 -5.79 -14.75
C ASP A 155 -21.34 -4.62 -13.92
N PRO A 156 -22.19 -4.87 -12.91
CA PRO A 156 -22.81 -3.82 -12.10
C PRO A 156 -21.78 -3.03 -11.27
N ARG A 157 -20.60 -3.58 -11.04
CA ARG A 157 -19.53 -2.92 -10.28
C ARG A 157 -19.06 -1.64 -10.97
N PHE A 158 -19.10 -1.60 -12.31
CA PHE A 158 -18.62 -0.44 -13.07
C PHE A 158 -19.44 0.81 -12.77
N GLU A 159 -20.75 0.69 -12.74
CA GLU A 159 -21.63 1.80 -12.40
C GLU A 159 -21.41 2.27 -10.96
N ILE A 160 -21.28 1.35 -10.01
CA ILE A 160 -21.00 1.67 -8.60
C ILE A 160 -19.68 2.44 -8.47
N LEU A 161 -18.61 1.95 -9.10
CA LEU A 161 -17.29 2.57 -9.01
C LEU A 161 -17.23 3.95 -9.67
N ARG A 162 -17.92 4.11 -10.82
CA ARG A 162 -18.05 5.42 -11.48
C ARG A 162 -18.80 6.42 -10.60
N ASN A 163 -19.93 6.01 -10.02
CA ASN A 163 -20.73 6.85 -9.12
C ASN A 163 -19.96 7.25 -7.87
N LEU A 164 -19.11 6.38 -7.35
CA LEU A 164 -18.22 6.64 -6.23
C LEU A 164 -16.92 7.37 -6.63
N GLN A 165 -16.71 7.62 -7.92
CA GLN A 165 -15.51 8.25 -8.47
C GLN A 165 -14.21 7.51 -8.07
N ILE A 166 -14.24 6.19 -8.07
CA ILE A 166 -13.08 5.34 -7.81
C ILE A 166 -12.46 4.97 -9.17
N PRO A 167 -11.20 5.36 -9.46
CA PRO A 167 -10.51 4.93 -10.65
C PRO A 167 -10.34 3.41 -10.66
N PHE A 168 -10.59 2.77 -11.79
CA PHE A 168 -10.41 1.33 -11.92
C PHE A 168 -10.02 0.91 -13.34
N ILE A 169 -9.37 -0.23 -13.42
CA ILE A 169 -9.11 -0.98 -14.65
C ILE A 169 -9.62 -2.40 -14.48
N THR A 170 -9.88 -3.09 -15.58
CA THR A 170 -10.37 -4.47 -15.52
C THR A 170 -9.38 -5.44 -16.18
N HIS A 171 -9.26 -6.61 -15.59
CA HIS A 171 -8.69 -7.78 -16.21
C HIS A 171 -9.87 -8.65 -16.70
N GLY A 172 -10.08 -8.64 -18.02
CA GLY A 172 -11.26 -9.15 -18.71
C GLY A 172 -12.11 -8.04 -19.34
N ARG A 173 -12.78 -8.38 -20.42
CA ARG A 173 -13.67 -7.48 -21.17
C ARG A 173 -15.10 -7.57 -20.64
N SER A 174 -15.84 -6.46 -20.77
CA SER A 174 -17.28 -6.39 -20.52
C SER A 174 -17.92 -5.57 -21.64
N HIS A 175 -19.20 -5.75 -21.94
CA HIS A 175 -19.91 -4.84 -22.86
C HIS A 175 -19.94 -3.39 -22.34
N SER A 176 -19.88 -3.20 -21.03
CA SER A 176 -19.81 -1.88 -20.38
C SER A 176 -18.40 -1.28 -20.39
N SER A 177 -17.42 -1.90 -21.06
CA SER A 177 -16.00 -1.49 -21.01
C SER A 177 -15.61 -0.45 -22.05
N GLU A 178 -16.51 0.05 -22.91
CA GLU A 178 -16.20 1.06 -23.92
C GLU A 178 -15.59 2.34 -23.32
N GLU A 179 -15.89 2.63 -22.06
CA GLU A 179 -15.37 3.81 -21.32
C GLU A 179 -14.40 3.42 -20.19
N THR A 180 -13.91 2.18 -20.17
CA THR A 180 -13.08 1.66 -19.07
C THR A 180 -11.80 1.08 -19.64
N ALA A 181 -10.65 1.40 -19.03
CA ALA A 181 -9.40 0.73 -19.38
C ALA A 181 -9.47 -0.76 -19.01
N TRP A 182 -9.08 -1.62 -19.94
CA TRP A 182 -9.07 -3.06 -19.72
C TRP A 182 -7.81 -3.70 -20.29
N ILE A 183 -7.46 -4.86 -19.75
CA ILE A 183 -6.44 -5.77 -20.28
C ILE A 183 -7.06 -7.17 -20.34
N ASP A 184 -6.81 -7.90 -21.40
CA ASP A 184 -7.29 -9.25 -21.60
C ASP A 184 -6.33 -10.05 -22.46
N VAL A 185 -6.44 -11.37 -22.39
CA VAL A 185 -5.68 -12.28 -23.26
C VAL A 185 -6.45 -12.44 -24.57
N ASP A 186 -5.74 -12.30 -25.69
CA ASP A 186 -6.32 -12.52 -27.01
C ASP A 186 -6.29 -14.03 -27.28
N ASN A 187 -7.47 -14.70 -27.16
CA ASN A 187 -7.62 -16.13 -27.36
C ASN A 187 -8.20 -16.39 -28.73
#